data_10e88f1e6f2aef57e90cf567fd9133b9
#
_entry.id   10e88f1e6f2aef57e90cf567fd9133b9
#
_cell.length_a   1.000
_cell.length_b   1.000
_cell.length_c   1.000
_cell.angle_alpha   90.00
_cell.angle_beta   90.00
_cell.angle_gamma   90.00
#
_symmetry.space_group_name_H-M   'P 1'
#
loop_
_entity.id
_entity.type
_entity.pdbx_description
1 polymer ?
#
loop_
_entity_poly.entity_id
_entity_poly.type
_entity_poly.pdbx_seq_one_letter_code
_entity_poly.pdbx_strand_id
1 'polypeptide(L)'
;MSSIFSCVSHYKTLCFGNNQFVNVNELQQNLQRTFSFSDDFKCRRLDVGGKHCLFAYIDGNIDKILLEQDVVRPLKNCERLEKPYLQSLQNTVAYADEIEIVDIKDSPQSVASCDVAFFIEGEDNAYIFSLRKPAARAIGEPPTSSVMKGPREGFIEEIKTNMSLVRKRIKSPDLVVKTFEVGRYSSTTVALMYIRGVADEKIVERLSHKIERIDVDGIVDSAYVLSFIQTKKNSFFIQAGTTEKPDVASAKLLEGRIALIVDGSPIAITLPYLVFEDVQDGYDYYSGDWRASMIRMFRMFGALFTVLLPAVYISLQTYHFQLLPIKFLMTLMAATTNIPFPPAIEMLLVLTLFEVLNQASIRMPRYFGISLSVVGAIVLGDTAVKSGLISSPSVLVVALSAIGIFCVPDQVGAMSILRFLYLCISAVLGFVGVIILTIILVAYLSSLENFGTPYLAPYAPRISPDLQD
;
A
#
# COMPACT_ATOMS: atom_id res chain seq x y z
N MET A 1 6.31 -21.19 -2.99
CA MET A 1 7.17 -21.48 -1.80
C MET A 1 8.57 -22.01 -2.13
N SER A 2 8.86 -22.56 -3.30
CA SER A 2 10.20 -23.09 -3.62
C SER A 2 11.17 -22.06 -4.23
N SER A 3 10.73 -20.92 -4.74
CA SER A 3 11.62 -19.88 -5.30
C SER A 3 12.11 -18.88 -4.25
N ILE A 4 11.44 -18.73 -3.13
CA ILE A 4 11.88 -17.86 -2.01
C ILE A 4 13.12 -18.47 -1.30
N PHE A 5 13.25 -19.81 -1.30
CA PHE A 5 14.41 -20.47 -0.69
C PHE A 5 15.68 -20.46 -1.56
N SER A 6 15.60 -20.17 -2.86
CA SER A 6 16.80 -20.06 -3.70
C SER A 6 17.51 -18.69 -3.56
N CYS A 7 16.81 -17.64 -3.12
CA CYS A 7 17.40 -16.33 -2.87
C CYS A 7 18.22 -16.25 -1.57
N VAL A 8 17.93 -17.12 -0.58
CA VAL A 8 18.65 -17.15 0.69
C VAL A 8 20.11 -17.68 0.54
N SER A 9 20.43 -18.33 -0.58
CA SER A 9 21.77 -18.86 -0.85
C SER A 9 22.79 -17.82 -1.33
N HIS A 10 22.38 -16.58 -1.67
CA HIS A 10 23.31 -15.53 -2.13
C HIS A 10 23.86 -14.64 -1.02
N TYR A 11 23.52 -14.89 0.24
CA TYR A 11 24.06 -14.16 1.41
C TYR A 11 25.50 -14.55 1.80
N LYS A 12 26.11 -15.45 1.07
CA LYS A 12 27.53 -15.77 1.25
C LYS A 12 28.36 -14.95 0.28
N THR A 13 29.14 -14.03 0.83
CA THR A 13 30.27 -13.35 0.18
C THR A 13 30.04 -11.91 -0.25
N LEU A 14 29.82 -11.00 0.69
CA LEU A 14 30.25 -9.62 0.53
C LEU A 14 31.25 -9.26 1.61
N CYS A 15 32.50 -9.47 1.28
CA CYS A 15 33.70 -8.70 1.62
C CYS A 15 33.90 -8.25 3.09
N PHE A 16 33.88 -9.16 4.05
CA PHE A 16 34.83 -9.04 5.15
C PHE A 16 36.07 -9.82 4.72
N GLY A 17 37.10 -9.11 4.29
CA GLY A 17 38.41 -9.72 3.99
C GLY A 17 38.93 -10.49 5.22
N ASN A 18 39.70 -11.52 4.99
CA ASN A 18 40.33 -12.39 5.98
C ASN A 18 41.38 -11.66 6.87
N ASN A 19 41.20 -10.38 7.21
CA ASN A 19 42.19 -9.64 8.01
C ASN A 19 41.67 -9.40 9.41
N GLN A 20 42.31 -10.08 10.35
CA GLN A 20 42.39 -9.77 11.77
C GLN A 20 42.79 -8.29 11.95
N PHE A 21 42.05 -7.55 12.77
CA PHE A 21 42.14 -6.13 13.12
C PHE A 21 41.22 -5.21 12.29
N VAL A 22 39.98 -5.09 12.76
CA VAL A 22 39.01 -4.18 12.14
C VAL A 22 39.30 -2.76 12.60
N ASN A 23 39.76 -1.92 11.67
CA ASN A 23 39.80 -0.48 11.86
C ASN A 23 38.35 0.06 11.88
N VAL A 24 38.00 0.83 12.91
CA VAL A 24 36.63 1.39 13.08
C VAL A 24 36.17 2.18 11.85
N ASN A 25 37.09 2.84 11.13
CA ASN A 25 36.76 3.58 9.89
C ASN A 25 36.33 2.64 8.75
N GLU A 26 37.05 1.55 8.58
CA GLU A 26 36.76 0.54 7.55
C GLU A 26 35.46 -0.20 7.87
N LEU A 27 35.27 -0.56 9.15
CA LEU A 27 34.03 -1.18 9.62
C LEU A 27 32.81 -0.29 9.37
N GLN A 28 32.92 1.00 9.69
CA GLN A 28 31.83 1.97 9.44
C GLN A 28 31.47 2.01 7.96
N GLN A 29 32.46 2.10 7.06
CA GLN A 29 32.23 2.13 5.62
C GLN A 29 31.59 0.83 5.11
N ASN A 30 32.05 -0.31 5.62
CA ASN A 30 31.51 -1.63 5.26
C ASN A 30 30.05 -1.78 5.70
N LEU A 31 29.73 -1.38 6.93
CA LEU A 31 28.36 -1.37 7.44
C LEU A 31 27.47 -0.43 6.60
N GLN A 32 27.92 0.78 6.31
CA GLN A 32 27.18 1.71 5.46
C GLN A 32 26.90 1.14 4.05
N ARG A 33 27.88 0.45 3.45
CA ARG A 33 27.70 -0.24 2.16
C ARG A 33 26.72 -1.40 2.27
N THR A 34 26.78 -2.18 3.35
CA THR A 34 25.84 -3.30 3.61
C THR A 34 24.41 -2.80 3.66
N PHE A 35 24.17 -1.70 4.36
CA PHE A 35 22.85 -1.05 4.40
C PHE A 35 22.58 -0.11 3.22
N SER A 36 23.40 -0.16 2.15
CA SER A 36 23.23 0.65 0.93
C SER A 36 23.08 2.15 1.19
N PHE A 37 23.79 2.66 2.20
CA PHE A 37 23.68 4.07 2.65
C PHE A 37 22.24 4.48 2.97
N SER A 38 21.45 3.55 3.53
CA SER A 38 20.09 3.83 3.97
C SER A 38 20.07 4.98 4.97
N ASP A 39 19.18 5.96 4.79
CA ASP A 39 19.16 7.20 5.59
C ASP A 39 18.76 6.97 7.05
N ASP A 40 18.04 5.91 7.35
CA ASP A 40 17.65 5.51 8.70
C ASP A 40 18.75 4.73 9.43
N PHE A 41 19.78 4.25 8.73
CA PHE A 41 20.93 3.61 9.34
C PHE A 41 21.92 4.64 9.89
N LYS A 42 22.23 4.55 11.19
CA LYS A 42 23.12 5.50 11.87
C LYS A 42 24.32 4.80 12.50
N CYS A 43 25.48 5.43 12.35
CA CYS A 43 26.71 5.05 13.03
C CYS A 43 27.18 6.21 13.92
N ARG A 44 27.54 5.91 15.17
CA ARG A 44 28.09 6.89 16.11
C ARG A 44 29.40 6.36 16.67
N ARG A 45 30.45 7.14 16.52
CA ARG A 45 31.77 6.86 17.12
C ARG A 45 31.82 7.33 18.56
N LEU A 46 32.53 6.59 19.38
CA LEU A 46 32.76 6.89 20.78
C LEU A 46 34.15 6.39 21.20
N ASP A 47 34.88 7.20 21.93
CA ASP A 47 36.12 6.78 22.55
C ASP A 47 35.85 6.37 24.01
N VAL A 48 36.15 5.12 24.32
CA VAL A 48 35.92 4.51 25.64
C VAL A 48 37.19 3.90 26.16
N GLY A 49 37.67 4.39 27.31
CA GLY A 49 38.86 3.84 27.99
C GLY A 49 40.11 3.79 27.09
N GLY A 50 40.29 4.77 26.16
CA GLY A 50 41.40 4.84 25.23
C GLY A 50 41.27 3.96 23.99
N LYS A 51 40.10 3.38 23.73
CA LYS A 51 39.80 2.60 22.54
C LYS A 51 38.76 3.29 21.68
N HIS A 52 38.92 3.18 20.34
CA HIS A 52 37.92 3.64 19.41
C HIS A 52 36.79 2.61 19.29
N CYS A 53 35.57 3.06 19.49
CA CYS A 53 34.38 2.22 19.46
C CYS A 53 33.35 2.79 18.46
N LEU A 54 32.46 1.92 18.00
CA LEU A 54 31.39 2.28 17.06
C LEU A 54 30.07 1.72 17.52
N PHE A 55 29.05 2.55 17.58
CA PHE A 55 27.64 2.13 17.66
C PHE A 55 27.01 2.13 16.27
N ALA A 56 26.28 1.09 15.94
CA ALA A 56 25.47 1.02 14.72
C ALA A 56 24.02 0.62 15.08
N TYR A 57 23.06 1.36 14.53
CA TYR A 57 21.62 1.15 14.81
C TYR A 57 20.74 1.78 13.73
N ILE A 58 19.45 1.39 13.71
CA ILE A 58 18.44 1.99 12.84
C ILE A 58 17.67 3.07 13.63
N ASP A 59 17.62 4.29 13.11
CA ASP A 59 16.89 5.39 13.72
C ASP A 59 15.38 5.15 13.70
N GLY A 60 14.69 5.54 14.76
CA GLY A 60 13.26 5.33 14.93
C GLY A 60 12.88 4.00 15.62
N ASN A 61 13.74 2.98 15.58
CA ASN A 61 13.44 1.65 16.12
C ASN A 61 14.02 1.41 17.52
N ILE A 62 14.96 2.25 17.94
CA ILE A 62 15.62 2.16 19.25
C ILE A 62 15.14 3.26 20.19
N ASP A 63 15.20 2.97 21.48
CA ASP A 63 15.03 3.98 22.53
C ASP A 63 16.35 4.73 22.74
N LYS A 64 16.44 5.93 22.14
CA LYS A 64 17.63 6.77 22.24
C LYS A 64 17.90 7.27 23.67
N ILE A 65 16.85 7.40 24.48
CA ILE A 65 16.98 7.86 25.86
C ILE A 65 17.67 6.78 26.68
N LEU A 66 17.20 5.54 26.59
CA LEU A 66 17.84 4.40 27.25
C LEU A 66 19.26 4.18 26.72
N LEU A 67 19.47 4.25 25.41
CA LEU A 67 20.83 4.13 24.83
C LEU A 67 21.78 5.18 25.40
N GLU A 68 21.36 6.45 25.50
CA GLU A 68 22.22 7.51 26.02
C GLU A 68 22.45 7.40 27.54
N GLN A 69 21.39 7.11 28.30
CA GLN A 69 21.45 7.10 29.76
C GLN A 69 22.14 5.85 30.30
N ASP A 70 21.77 4.67 29.79
CA ASP A 70 22.13 3.39 30.38
C ASP A 70 23.38 2.77 29.74
N VAL A 71 23.70 3.17 28.49
CA VAL A 71 24.84 2.61 27.74
C VAL A 71 25.92 3.65 27.49
N VAL A 72 25.59 4.75 26.81
CA VAL A 72 26.60 5.71 26.31
C VAL A 72 27.23 6.50 27.49
N ARG A 73 26.43 7.02 28.43
CA ARG A 73 26.95 7.79 29.57
C ARG A 73 27.85 6.96 30.48
N PRO A 74 27.48 5.74 30.92
CA PRO A 74 28.37 4.90 31.70
C PRO A 74 29.68 4.59 30.96
N LEU A 75 29.61 4.27 29.64
CA LEU A 75 30.80 3.98 28.85
C LEU A 75 31.75 5.19 28.73
N LYS A 76 31.22 6.41 28.59
CA LYS A 76 32.03 7.63 28.54
C LYS A 76 32.78 7.91 29.83
N ASN A 77 32.22 7.49 30.96
CA ASN A 77 32.83 7.67 32.29
C ASN A 77 33.78 6.52 32.65
N CYS A 78 33.91 5.51 31.78
CA CYS A 78 34.80 4.38 31.98
C CYS A 78 36.25 4.78 31.66
N GLU A 79 37.13 4.74 32.64
CA GLU A 79 38.57 5.09 32.47
C GLU A 79 39.33 4.03 31.66
N ARG A 80 38.95 2.76 31.79
CA ARG A 80 39.61 1.64 31.09
C ARG A 80 38.61 0.55 30.73
N LEU A 81 38.67 0.07 29.51
CA LEU A 81 37.94 -1.10 29.03
C LEU A 81 38.92 -2.29 28.96
N GLU A 82 38.77 -3.25 29.85
CA GLU A 82 39.70 -4.39 30.00
C GLU A 82 39.10 -5.69 29.43
N LYS A 83 39.95 -6.59 28.91
CA LYS A 83 39.54 -7.94 28.52
C LYS A 83 39.30 -8.81 29.75
N PRO A 84 38.27 -9.67 29.82
CA PRO A 84 37.27 -9.88 28.76
C PRO A 84 36.23 -8.76 28.71
N TYR A 85 36.02 -8.19 27.49
CA TYR A 85 35.17 -7.00 27.28
C TYR A 85 33.72 -7.19 27.71
N LEU A 86 33.14 -8.39 27.53
CA LEU A 86 31.79 -8.68 27.99
C LEU A 86 31.61 -8.36 29.49
N GLN A 87 32.52 -8.84 30.29
CA GLN A 87 32.47 -8.67 31.76
C GLN A 87 32.68 -7.19 32.14
N SER A 88 33.56 -6.50 31.42
CA SER A 88 33.81 -5.08 31.61
C SER A 88 32.56 -4.25 31.20
N LEU A 89 31.91 -4.60 30.12
CA LEU A 89 30.66 -3.96 29.66
C LEU A 89 29.53 -4.21 30.67
N GLN A 90 29.30 -5.46 31.08
CA GLN A 90 28.27 -5.81 32.07
C GLN A 90 28.42 -5.08 33.39
N ASN A 91 29.66 -4.82 33.82
CA ASN A 91 29.94 -4.08 35.06
C ASN A 91 29.81 -2.57 34.90
N THR A 92 29.97 -2.04 33.68
CA THR A 92 29.98 -0.59 33.42
C THR A 92 28.63 -0.06 33.02
N VAL A 93 27.88 -0.83 32.25
CA VAL A 93 26.60 -0.41 31.64
C VAL A 93 25.45 -0.73 32.58
N ALA A 94 24.51 0.19 32.76
CA ALA A 94 23.30 0.01 33.58
C ALA A 94 22.17 -0.72 32.80
N TYR A 95 22.55 -1.72 32.00
CA TYR A 95 21.64 -2.44 31.13
C TYR A 95 21.18 -3.74 31.78
N ALA A 96 19.85 -3.98 31.84
CA ALA A 96 19.26 -5.07 32.61
C ALA A 96 19.22 -6.41 31.86
N ASP A 97 19.19 -6.39 30.53
CA ASP A 97 19.16 -7.60 29.72
C ASP A 97 20.58 -8.15 29.45
N GLU A 98 20.64 -9.38 28.94
CA GLU A 98 21.92 -9.98 28.56
C GLU A 98 22.49 -9.29 27.31
N ILE A 99 23.80 -9.05 27.29
CA ILE A 99 24.53 -8.56 26.14
C ILE A 99 24.90 -9.77 25.29
N GLU A 100 24.32 -9.88 24.09
CA GLU A 100 24.65 -10.96 23.15
C GLU A 100 25.98 -10.65 22.45
N ILE A 101 26.81 -11.69 22.26
CA ILE A 101 28.02 -11.60 21.44
C ILE A 101 27.75 -12.24 20.10
N VAL A 102 27.99 -11.48 19.03
CA VAL A 102 27.76 -11.92 17.65
C VAL A 102 29.03 -11.63 16.83
N ASP A 103 29.36 -12.50 15.87
CA ASP A 103 30.45 -12.21 14.92
C ASP A 103 30.12 -10.91 14.14
N ILE A 104 31.15 -10.10 13.87
CA ILE A 104 30.98 -8.87 13.08
C ILE A 104 30.25 -9.13 11.76
N LYS A 105 30.46 -10.29 11.14
CA LYS A 105 29.80 -10.65 9.86
C LYS A 105 28.29 -10.81 9.98
N ASP A 106 27.81 -11.24 11.14
CA ASP A 106 26.40 -11.48 11.42
C ASP A 106 25.71 -10.26 12.05
N SER A 107 26.50 -9.28 12.51
CA SER A 107 26.01 -8.06 13.17
C SER A 107 25.01 -7.24 12.34
N PRO A 108 25.09 -7.16 10.98
CA PRO A 108 24.08 -6.45 10.19
C PRO A 108 22.67 -7.03 10.34
N GLN A 109 22.54 -8.34 10.56
CA GLN A 109 21.25 -8.98 10.79
C GLN A 109 20.65 -8.57 12.16
N SER A 110 21.46 -8.45 13.19
CA SER A 110 21.02 -7.96 14.50
C SER A 110 20.57 -6.50 14.43
N VAL A 111 21.34 -5.64 13.75
CA VAL A 111 20.95 -4.24 13.52
C VAL A 111 19.66 -4.14 12.71
N ALA A 112 19.49 -4.95 11.66
CA ALA A 112 18.27 -5.01 10.88
C ALA A 112 17.07 -5.52 11.72
N SER A 113 17.33 -6.29 12.77
CA SER A 113 16.32 -6.75 13.73
C SER A 113 15.97 -5.70 14.81
N CYS A 114 16.43 -4.45 14.61
CA CYS A 114 16.17 -3.30 15.48
C CYS A 114 16.94 -3.34 16.82
N ASP A 115 18.09 -3.97 16.84
CA ASP A 115 19.01 -3.95 17.98
C ASP A 115 20.17 -2.97 17.73
N VAL A 116 20.88 -2.61 18.80
CA VAL A 116 22.06 -1.74 18.73
C VAL A 116 23.31 -2.60 18.79
N ALA A 117 24.17 -2.49 17.77
CA ALA A 117 25.45 -3.16 17.76
C ALA A 117 26.56 -2.21 18.22
N PHE A 118 27.39 -2.68 19.13
CA PHE A 118 28.56 -1.99 19.66
C PHE A 118 29.83 -2.75 19.27
N PHE A 119 30.76 -2.05 18.68
CA PHE A 119 32.03 -2.59 18.19
C PHE A 119 33.20 -1.92 18.89
N ILE A 120 34.23 -2.68 19.19
CA ILE A 120 35.47 -2.22 19.84
C ILE A 120 36.61 -2.46 18.87
N GLU A 121 37.46 -1.47 18.67
CA GLU A 121 38.62 -1.60 17.80
C GLU A 121 39.56 -2.74 18.22
N GLY A 122 39.94 -3.59 17.26
CA GLY A 122 40.80 -4.74 17.49
C GLY A 122 40.09 -5.94 18.07
N GLU A 123 38.74 -6.01 17.98
CA GLU A 123 37.93 -7.16 18.40
C GLU A 123 37.12 -7.68 17.19
N ASP A 124 36.97 -8.99 17.07
CA ASP A 124 36.24 -9.63 15.95
C ASP A 124 34.75 -9.84 16.24
N ASN A 125 34.31 -9.48 17.45
CA ASN A 125 32.94 -9.64 17.92
C ASN A 125 32.23 -8.29 18.07
N ALA A 126 30.94 -8.29 17.81
CA ALA A 126 30.01 -7.22 18.12
C ALA A 126 29.21 -7.54 19.38
N TYR A 127 28.96 -6.54 20.21
CA TYR A 127 28.15 -6.62 21.42
C TYR A 127 26.78 -6.02 21.12
N ILE A 128 25.72 -6.83 21.25
CA ILE A 128 24.36 -6.44 20.86
C ILE A 128 23.54 -6.06 22.09
N PHE A 129 22.92 -4.88 22.03
CA PHE A 129 21.99 -4.36 23.02
C PHE A 129 20.58 -4.30 22.45
N SER A 130 19.62 -5.01 23.05
CA SER A 130 18.20 -5.00 22.65
C SER A 130 17.46 -3.79 23.25
N LEU A 131 17.74 -2.59 22.76
CA LEU A 131 17.14 -1.33 23.19
C LEU A 131 15.96 -0.93 22.29
N ARG A 132 15.07 -1.88 21.98
CA ARG A 132 13.94 -1.66 21.08
C ARG A 132 12.95 -0.69 21.70
N LYS A 133 12.55 0.32 20.92
CA LYS A 133 11.49 1.24 21.33
C LYS A 133 10.18 0.46 21.48
N PRO A 134 9.49 0.54 22.63
CA PRO A 134 8.19 -0.11 22.78
C PRO A 134 7.22 0.45 21.75
N ALA A 135 6.37 -0.42 21.18
CA ALA A 135 5.34 0.00 20.25
C ALA A 135 4.48 1.10 20.88
N ALA A 136 4.38 2.25 20.22
CA ALA A 136 3.57 3.34 20.74
C ALA A 136 2.13 2.87 20.95
N ARG A 137 1.56 3.08 22.13
CA ARG A 137 0.17 2.71 22.48
C ARG A 137 -0.89 3.36 21.59
N ALA A 138 -0.49 4.31 20.74
CA ALA A 138 -1.36 5.06 19.84
C ALA A 138 -1.58 4.39 18.46
N ILE A 139 -1.00 3.21 18.17
CA ILE A 139 -1.22 2.51 16.92
C ILE A 139 -2.61 1.86 16.98
N GLY A 140 -3.57 2.50 16.31
CA GLY A 140 -4.95 2.05 16.21
C GLY A 140 -5.22 1.14 15.00
N GLU A 141 -6.40 0.55 14.98
CA GLU A 141 -6.91 -0.13 13.78
C GLU A 141 -7.24 0.90 12.70
N PRO A 142 -6.80 0.70 11.44
CA PRO A 142 -7.07 1.64 10.37
C PRO A 142 -8.58 1.79 10.11
N PRO A 143 -9.09 3.02 10.00
CA PRO A 143 -10.54 3.26 9.90
C PRO A 143 -11.17 2.76 8.60
N THR A 144 -10.39 2.71 7.50
CA THR A 144 -10.89 2.31 6.17
C THR A 144 -10.58 0.86 5.82
N SER A 145 -9.57 0.24 6.44
CA SER A 145 -9.05 -1.09 6.10
C SER A 145 -9.15 -2.07 7.28
N SER A 146 -10.27 -2.07 7.99
CA SER A 146 -10.50 -3.03 9.08
C SER A 146 -10.63 -4.45 8.55
N VAL A 147 -9.96 -5.43 9.17
CA VAL A 147 -9.99 -6.84 8.77
C VAL A 147 -10.48 -7.72 9.90
N MET A 148 -11.27 -8.76 9.54
CA MET A 148 -11.74 -9.75 10.51
C MET A 148 -10.61 -10.67 11.01
N LYS A 149 -9.59 -10.94 10.18
CA LYS A 149 -8.40 -11.73 10.49
C LYS A 149 -7.16 -11.03 9.96
N GLY A 150 -6.09 -11.02 10.74
CA GLY A 150 -4.81 -10.40 10.38
C GLY A 150 -4.36 -9.34 11.38
N PRO A 151 -3.20 -8.73 11.16
CA PRO A 151 -2.70 -7.63 11.98
C PRO A 151 -3.65 -6.42 11.93
N ARG A 152 -3.86 -5.80 13.10
CA ARG A 152 -4.73 -4.63 13.24
C ARG A 152 -3.96 -3.32 13.37
N GLU A 153 -2.63 -3.38 13.31
CA GLU A 153 -1.78 -2.20 13.33
C GLU A 153 -1.95 -1.41 12.02
N GLY A 154 -2.23 -0.12 12.12
CA GLY A 154 -2.28 0.83 11.01
C GLY A 154 -1.11 1.79 11.02
N PHE A 155 -0.85 2.45 9.89
CA PHE A 155 0.05 3.60 9.83
C PHE A 155 -0.56 4.78 10.59
N ILE A 156 0.32 5.65 11.10
CA ILE A 156 -0.03 6.89 11.79
C ILE A 156 0.57 8.09 11.06
N GLU A 157 0.36 9.30 11.55
CA GLU A 157 0.89 10.51 10.93
C GLU A 157 2.42 10.67 11.06
N GLU A 158 3.06 10.00 12.03
CA GLU A 158 4.50 10.10 12.28
C GLU A 158 5.31 9.17 11.37
N ILE A 159 6.09 9.72 10.45
CA ILE A 159 6.87 8.97 9.45
C ILE A 159 7.87 7.98 10.08
N LYS A 160 8.56 8.34 11.18
CA LYS A 160 9.55 7.48 11.84
C LYS A 160 8.90 6.22 12.41
N THR A 161 7.73 6.37 13.01
CA THR A 161 6.96 5.23 13.51
C THR A 161 6.50 4.34 12.36
N ASN A 162 6.04 4.92 11.25
CA ASN A 162 5.62 4.16 10.07
C ASN A 162 6.78 3.36 9.44
N MET A 163 7.95 3.97 9.28
CA MET A 163 9.15 3.26 8.83
C MET A 163 9.54 2.11 9.80
N SER A 164 9.43 2.36 11.10
CA SER A 164 9.69 1.36 12.14
C SER A 164 8.75 0.15 12.04
N LEU A 165 7.46 0.37 11.74
CA LEU A 165 6.48 -0.70 11.56
C LEU A 165 6.81 -1.60 10.36
N VAL A 166 7.34 -1.04 9.28
CA VAL A 166 7.81 -1.80 8.12
C VAL A 166 9.10 -2.56 8.46
N ARG A 167 10.08 -1.90 9.08
CA ARG A 167 11.34 -2.52 9.52
C ARG A 167 11.13 -3.69 10.48
N LYS A 168 10.17 -3.58 11.39
CA LYS A 168 9.81 -4.66 12.33
C LYS A 168 9.38 -5.94 11.61
N ARG A 169 8.79 -5.82 10.40
CA ARG A 169 8.33 -6.94 9.59
C ARG A 169 9.40 -7.44 8.62
N ILE A 170 10.16 -6.53 8.02
CA ILE A 170 11.23 -6.84 7.08
C ILE A 170 12.57 -6.60 7.77
N LYS A 171 13.08 -7.65 8.43
CA LYS A 171 14.35 -7.64 9.17
C LYS A 171 15.51 -7.97 8.23
N SER A 172 15.74 -7.12 7.22
CA SER A 172 16.81 -7.31 6.24
C SER A 172 17.64 -6.03 6.10
N PRO A 173 18.97 -6.14 6.01
CA PRO A 173 19.86 -5.03 5.65
C PRO A 173 19.58 -4.48 4.25
N ASP A 174 18.98 -5.29 3.36
CA ASP A 174 18.66 -4.88 1.99
C ASP A 174 17.41 -4.00 1.86
N LEU A 175 16.65 -3.83 2.94
CA LEU A 175 15.60 -2.83 2.98
C LEU A 175 16.26 -1.44 3.07
N VAL A 176 16.15 -0.67 2.00
CA VAL A 176 16.73 0.66 1.86
C VAL A 176 15.66 1.71 2.05
N VAL A 177 16.00 2.77 2.78
CA VAL A 177 15.17 3.96 2.96
C VAL A 177 15.94 5.15 2.45
N LYS A 178 15.35 5.89 1.49
CA LYS A 178 15.82 7.19 1.02
C LYS A 178 14.86 8.27 1.45
N THR A 179 15.34 9.32 2.07
CA THR A 179 14.50 10.42 2.56
C THR A 179 14.68 11.66 1.70
N PHE A 180 13.59 12.33 1.39
CA PHE A 180 13.55 13.56 0.62
C PHE A 180 12.77 14.61 1.42
N GLU A 181 13.18 15.86 1.33
CA GLU A 181 12.42 16.99 1.85
C GLU A 181 11.73 17.70 0.70
N VAL A 182 10.40 17.81 0.75
CA VAL A 182 9.58 18.34 -0.33
C VAL A 182 8.68 19.45 0.20
N GLY A 183 8.54 20.52 -0.62
CA GLY A 183 7.78 21.71 -0.26
C GLY A 183 8.65 22.84 0.26
N ARG A 184 8.50 24.03 -0.34
CA ARG A 184 9.34 25.22 -0.03
C ARG A 184 9.14 25.71 1.42
N TYR A 185 7.90 25.65 1.93
CA TYR A 185 7.56 26.11 3.27
C TYR A 185 7.31 24.96 4.24
N SER A 186 6.77 23.82 3.77
CA SER A 186 6.45 22.72 4.66
C SER A 186 7.65 21.84 4.99
N SER A 187 8.66 21.74 4.08
CA SER A 187 9.80 20.82 4.19
C SER A 187 9.38 19.42 4.66
N THR A 188 8.31 18.91 4.04
CA THR A 188 7.70 17.64 4.44
C THR A 188 8.60 16.48 4.06
N THR A 189 8.92 15.62 5.01
CA THR A 189 9.76 14.45 4.77
C THR A 189 8.97 13.37 4.02
N VAL A 190 9.55 12.87 2.94
CA VAL A 190 9.03 11.76 2.14
C VAL A 190 10.06 10.63 2.16
N ALA A 191 9.69 9.47 2.68
CA ALA A 191 10.55 8.29 2.69
C ALA A 191 10.18 7.34 1.56
N LEU A 192 11.14 7.02 0.71
CA LEU A 192 11.06 6.02 -0.34
C LEU A 192 11.72 4.74 0.18
N MET A 193 10.95 3.67 0.30
CA MET A 193 11.39 2.37 0.81
C MET A 193 11.35 1.31 -0.29
N TYR A 194 12.38 0.50 -0.40
CA TYR A 194 12.46 -0.62 -1.35
C TYR A 194 13.47 -1.67 -0.89
N ILE A 195 13.39 -2.87 -1.44
CA ILE A 195 14.34 -3.96 -1.17
C ILE A 195 15.35 -4.02 -2.32
N ARG A 196 16.62 -3.83 -2.00
CA ARG A 196 17.73 -3.93 -2.96
C ARG A 196 17.80 -5.34 -3.56
N GLY A 197 17.96 -5.43 -4.88
CA GLY A 197 18.05 -6.70 -5.60
C GLY A 197 16.70 -7.37 -5.88
N VAL A 198 15.60 -6.86 -5.32
CA VAL A 198 14.22 -7.31 -5.61
C VAL A 198 13.47 -6.23 -6.40
N ALA A 199 13.54 -4.98 -5.96
CA ALA A 199 12.94 -3.85 -6.67
C ALA A 199 13.74 -3.49 -7.94
N ASP A 200 13.04 -3.04 -8.98
CA ASP A 200 13.66 -2.54 -10.21
C ASP A 200 14.33 -1.18 -9.94
N GLU A 201 15.67 -1.15 -10.02
CA GLU A 201 16.47 0.07 -9.77
C GLU A 201 16.10 1.23 -10.71
N LYS A 202 15.67 0.93 -11.95
CA LYS A 202 15.22 1.96 -12.89
C LYS A 202 13.96 2.67 -12.42
N ILE A 203 13.06 1.94 -11.76
CA ILE A 203 11.84 2.52 -11.18
C ILE A 203 12.20 3.37 -9.97
N VAL A 204 13.11 2.87 -9.10
CA VAL A 204 13.62 3.60 -7.94
C VAL A 204 14.23 4.93 -8.35
N GLU A 205 15.11 4.94 -9.36
CA GLU A 205 15.76 6.16 -9.87
C GLU A 205 14.74 7.14 -10.44
N ARG A 206 13.80 6.65 -11.29
CA ARG A 206 12.74 7.50 -11.87
C ARG A 206 11.86 8.14 -10.80
N LEU A 207 11.51 7.39 -9.76
CA LEU A 207 10.74 7.89 -8.63
C LEU A 207 11.53 8.92 -7.82
N SER A 208 12.78 8.62 -7.48
CA SER A 208 13.68 9.56 -6.78
C SER A 208 13.75 10.90 -7.51
N HIS A 209 14.03 10.87 -8.83
CA HIS A 209 14.08 12.08 -9.64
C HIS A 209 12.73 12.82 -9.75
N LYS A 210 11.61 12.10 -9.76
CA LYS A 210 10.29 12.75 -9.76
C LYS A 210 10.02 13.45 -8.43
N ILE A 211 10.36 12.82 -7.30
CA ILE A 211 10.18 13.41 -5.96
C ILE A 211 11.06 14.65 -5.80
N GLU A 212 12.34 14.58 -6.19
CA GLU A 212 13.29 15.71 -6.14
C GLU A 212 12.83 16.92 -6.97
N ARG A 213 12.07 16.68 -8.04
CA ARG A 213 11.56 17.73 -8.93
C ARG A 213 10.22 18.32 -8.51
N ILE A 214 9.63 17.85 -7.42
CA ILE A 214 8.40 18.43 -6.91
C ILE A 214 8.71 19.83 -6.37
N ASP A 215 8.22 20.85 -7.06
CA ASP A 215 8.37 22.25 -6.68
C ASP A 215 6.99 22.82 -6.34
N VAL A 216 6.67 22.82 -5.04
CA VAL A 216 5.42 23.31 -4.48
C VAL A 216 5.66 24.02 -3.17
N ASP A 217 4.74 24.85 -2.75
CA ASP A 217 4.85 25.60 -1.50
C ASP A 217 4.74 24.69 -0.27
N GLY A 218 3.91 23.66 -0.31
CA GLY A 218 3.77 22.71 0.77
C GLY A 218 3.05 21.41 0.38
N ILE A 219 3.34 20.37 1.14
CA ILE A 219 2.69 19.06 1.07
C ILE A 219 2.02 18.80 2.40
N VAL A 220 0.72 18.54 2.35
CA VAL A 220 -0.11 18.33 3.55
C VAL A 220 -0.44 16.84 3.72
N ASP A 221 -0.52 16.09 2.62
CA ASP A 221 -0.89 14.67 2.63
C ASP A 221 -0.22 13.91 1.48
N SER A 222 -0.17 12.59 1.60
CA SER A 222 0.37 11.67 0.58
C SER A 222 -0.29 11.83 -0.79
N ALA A 223 -1.57 12.18 -0.85
CA ALA A 223 -2.30 12.42 -2.10
C ALA A 223 -1.68 13.56 -2.94
N TYR A 224 -1.07 14.57 -2.30
CA TYR A 224 -0.33 15.62 -3.03
C TYR A 224 0.87 15.05 -3.75
N VAL A 225 1.71 14.29 -3.03
CA VAL A 225 2.88 13.60 -3.63
C VAL A 225 2.44 12.71 -4.78
N LEU A 226 1.37 11.93 -4.58
CA LEU A 226 0.80 11.06 -5.59
C LEU A 226 0.45 11.80 -6.87
N SER A 227 -0.17 12.98 -6.79
CA SER A 227 -0.57 13.78 -7.96
C SER A 227 0.62 14.22 -8.84
N PHE A 228 1.82 14.38 -8.25
CA PHE A 228 3.04 14.76 -8.98
C PHE A 228 3.77 13.57 -9.57
N ILE A 229 3.75 12.41 -8.89
CA ILE A 229 4.48 11.23 -9.34
C ILE A 229 3.73 10.42 -10.39
N GLN A 230 2.40 10.56 -10.51
CA GLN A 230 1.59 9.87 -11.51
C GLN A 230 2.15 10.04 -12.93
N THR A 231 2.10 8.95 -13.72
CA THR A 231 2.65 8.94 -15.07
C THR A 231 1.69 9.59 -16.07
N LYS A 232 0.39 9.33 -15.96
CA LYS A 232 -0.67 9.93 -16.79
C LYS A 232 -1.65 10.69 -15.91
N LYS A 233 -1.51 12.01 -15.82
CA LYS A 233 -2.37 12.89 -14.98
C LYS A 233 -3.86 12.83 -15.34
N ASN A 234 -4.21 12.51 -16.59
CA ASN A 234 -5.58 12.45 -17.08
C ASN A 234 -6.13 11.02 -17.18
N SER A 235 -5.56 10.06 -16.48
CA SER A 235 -6.11 8.71 -16.45
C SER A 235 -7.32 8.67 -15.51
N PHE A 236 -8.39 7.99 -15.95
CA PHE A 236 -9.55 7.68 -15.09
C PHE A 236 -9.21 6.61 -14.05
N PHE A 237 -8.20 5.76 -14.33
CA PHE A 237 -7.79 4.68 -13.47
C PHE A 237 -6.66 5.10 -12.54
N ILE A 238 -6.69 4.59 -11.33
CA ILE A 238 -5.63 4.78 -10.34
C ILE A 238 -4.34 4.13 -10.83
N GLN A 239 -3.22 4.83 -10.63
CA GLN A 239 -1.89 4.40 -11.07
C GLN A 239 -0.95 4.12 -9.91
N ALA A 240 -1.42 4.22 -8.67
CA ALA A 240 -0.66 3.90 -7.48
C ALA A 240 -1.57 3.26 -6.45
N GLY A 241 -1.09 2.22 -5.80
CA GLY A 241 -1.79 1.63 -4.67
C GLY A 241 -1.64 2.49 -3.43
N THR A 242 -2.65 2.51 -2.60
CA THR A 242 -2.62 3.16 -1.28
C THR A 242 -2.95 2.14 -0.20
N THR A 243 -2.33 2.26 0.96
CA THR A 243 -2.62 1.36 2.07
C THR A 243 -2.37 2.04 3.40
N GLU A 244 -3.27 1.84 4.35
CA GLU A 244 -3.11 2.24 5.75
C GLU A 244 -2.42 1.14 6.58
N LYS A 245 -2.12 -0.02 5.95
CA LYS A 245 -1.66 -1.22 6.66
C LYS A 245 -0.19 -1.53 6.40
N PRO A 246 0.64 -1.58 7.47
CA PRO A 246 2.06 -1.91 7.34
C PRO A 246 2.33 -3.34 6.86
N ASP A 247 1.43 -4.31 7.12
CA ASP A 247 1.55 -5.68 6.62
C ASP A 247 1.40 -5.75 5.10
N VAL A 248 0.40 -5.04 4.55
CA VAL A 248 0.20 -4.95 3.09
C VAL A 248 1.37 -4.24 2.42
N ALA A 249 1.84 -3.11 2.98
CA ALA A 249 3.01 -2.41 2.45
C ALA A 249 4.26 -3.30 2.46
N SER A 250 4.47 -4.06 3.55
CA SER A 250 5.60 -4.99 3.67
C SER A 250 5.51 -6.15 2.69
N ALA A 251 4.32 -6.73 2.47
CA ALA A 251 4.12 -7.78 1.47
C ALA A 251 4.47 -7.28 0.06
N LYS A 252 3.96 -6.08 -0.31
CA LYS A 252 4.26 -5.47 -1.61
C LYS A 252 5.75 -5.15 -1.79
N LEU A 253 6.47 -4.73 -0.73
CA LEU A 253 7.92 -4.54 -0.77
C LEU A 253 8.67 -5.85 -1.04
N LEU A 254 8.22 -6.97 -0.44
CA LEU A 254 8.79 -8.30 -0.67
C LEU A 254 8.56 -8.80 -2.10
N GLU A 255 7.49 -8.35 -2.75
CA GLU A 255 7.19 -8.58 -4.18
C GLU A 255 8.00 -7.70 -5.14
N GLY A 256 8.88 -6.82 -4.63
CA GLY A 256 9.72 -5.93 -5.44
C GLY A 256 9.10 -4.57 -5.75
N ARG A 257 8.02 -4.20 -5.09
CA ARG A 257 7.44 -2.86 -5.20
C ARG A 257 8.16 -1.87 -4.32
N ILE A 258 7.86 -0.60 -4.54
CA ILE A 258 8.40 0.54 -3.81
C ILE A 258 7.27 1.13 -2.97
N ALA A 259 7.54 1.45 -1.72
CA ALA A 259 6.60 2.15 -0.85
C ALA A 259 7.08 3.57 -0.59
N LEU A 260 6.17 4.55 -0.70
CA LEU A 260 6.40 5.93 -0.29
C LEU A 260 5.58 6.22 0.97
N ILE A 261 6.24 6.72 1.98
CA ILE A 261 5.62 7.16 3.23
C ILE A 261 5.86 8.65 3.36
N VAL A 262 4.81 9.41 3.59
CA VAL A 262 4.83 10.88 3.70
C VAL A 262 4.55 11.27 5.14
N ASP A 263 5.35 12.17 5.69
CA ASP A 263 5.14 12.70 7.04
C ASP A 263 3.81 13.45 7.13
N GLY A 264 3.07 13.24 8.19
CA GLY A 264 1.72 13.80 8.37
C GLY A 264 0.60 13.00 7.70
N SER A 265 0.90 11.86 7.03
CA SER A 265 -0.12 11.02 6.38
C SER A 265 -0.08 9.57 6.89
N PRO A 266 -1.23 9.00 7.29
CA PRO A 266 -1.33 7.58 7.69
C PRO A 266 -1.43 6.62 6.49
N ILE A 267 -1.16 7.10 5.28
CA ILE A 267 -1.31 6.33 4.05
C ILE A 267 0.05 6.16 3.37
N ALA A 268 0.46 4.92 3.15
CA ALA A 268 1.60 4.60 2.29
C ALA A 268 1.15 4.41 0.84
N ILE A 269 1.93 4.96 -0.10
CA ILE A 269 1.73 4.80 -1.54
C ILE A 269 2.63 3.67 -2.02
N THR A 270 2.09 2.74 -2.82
CA THR A 270 2.85 1.61 -3.37
C THR A 270 2.89 1.66 -4.90
N LEU A 271 4.09 1.42 -5.49
CA LEU A 271 4.38 1.53 -6.91
C LEU A 271 5.32 0.41 -7.37
N PRO A 272 5.23 -0.05 -8.62
CA PRO A 272 4.17 0.20 -9.60
C PRO A 272 2.85 -0.45 -9.19
N TYR A 273 1.74 0.04 -9.73
CA TYR A 273 0.40 -0.46 -9.45
C TYR A 273 -0.15 -1.24 -10.65
N LEU A 274 -0.80 -2.36 -10.39
CA LEU A 274 -1.38 -3.23 -11.40
C LEU A 274 -2.90 -3.33 -11.21
N VAL A 275 -3.67 -3.40 -12.29
CA VAL A 275 -5.15 -3.44 -12.23
C VAL A 275 -5.70 -4.60 -11.38
N PHE A 276 -4.97 -5.72 -11.34
CA PHE A 276 -5.42 -6.90 -10.59
C PHE A 276 -5.28 -6.74 -9.07
N GLU A 277 -4.55 -5.72 -8.60
CA GLU A 277 -4.51 -5.39 -7.17
C GLU A 277 -5.87 -4.94 -6.64
N ASP A 278 -6.69 -4.34 -7.51
CA ASP A 278 -8.05 -3.90 -7.16
C ASP A 278 -8.95 -5.04 -6.66
N VAL A 279 -8.71 -6.25 -7.15
CA VAL A 279 -9.48 -7.44 -6.74
C VAL A 279 -8.80 -8.25 -5.63
N GLN A 280 -7.58 -7.86 -5.21
CA GLN A 280 -6.85 -8.47 -4.11
C GLN A 280 -7.10 -7.70 -2.82
N ASP A 281 -7.25 -8.43 -1.72
CA ASP A 281 -7.34 -7.87 -0.38
C ASP A 281 -6.36 -8.61 0.54
N GLY A 282 -5.80 -7.91 1.53
CA GLY A 282 -4.95 -8.52 2.54
C GLY A 282 -5.59 -9.71 3.25
N TYR A 283 -6.92 -9.73 3.39
CA TYR A 283 -7.66 -10.85 3.96
C TYR A 283 -7.55 -12.15 3.16
N ASP A 284 -7.36 -12.08 1.85
CA ASP A 284 -7.28 -13.24 0.97
C ASP A 284 -6.11 -14.15 1.34
N TYR A 285 -4.96 -13.55 1.73
CA TYR A 285 -3.76 -14.27 2.15
C TYR A 285 -3.95 -15.06 3.46
N TYR A 286 -4.95 -14.68 4.27
CA TYR A 286 -5.28 -15.37 5.54
C TYR A 286 -6.40 -16.40 5.39
N SER A 287 -6.98 -16.55 4.19
CA SER A 287 -8.19 -17.36 3.96
C SER A 287 -7.96 -18.71 3.29
N GLY A 288 -6.73 -18.98 2.81
CA GLY A 288 -6.36 -20.18 2.05
C GLY A 288 -6.62 -20.05 0.54
N ASP A 289 -5.77 -20.63 -0.28
CA ASP A 289 -5.59 -20.34 -1.71
C ASP A 289 -6.85 -20.54 -2.57
N TRP A 290 -7.57 -21.65 -2.40
CA TRP A 290 -8.77 -21.91 -3.19
C TRP A 290 -9.91 -20.93 -2.88
N ARG A 291 -10.11 -20.63 -1.60
CA ARG A 291 -11.12 -19.64 -1.17
C ARG A 291 -10.78 -18.24 -1.66
N ALA A 292 -9.53 -17.83 -1.55
CA ALA A 292 -9.04 -16.55 -2.05
C ALA A 292 -9.30 -16.41 -3.55
N SER A 293 -8.99 -17.43 -4.35
CA SER A 293 -9.24 -17.42 -5.79
C SER A 293 -10.72 -17.29 -6.14
N MET A 294 -11.60 -17.98 -5.43
CA MET A 294 -13.06 -17.86 -5.62
C MET A 294 -13.56 -16.45 -5.26
N ILE A 295 -13.09 -15.86 -4.15
CA ILE A 295 -13.49 -14.52 -3.73
C ILE A 295 -13.01 -13.47 -4.74
N ARG A 296 -11.78 -13.56 -5.21
CA ARG A 296 -11.23 -12.68 -6.26
C ARG A 296 -12.06 -12.75 -7.55
N MET A 297 -12.48 -13.96 -7.94
CA MET A 297 -13.38 -14.14 -9.09
C MET A 297 -14.72 -13.43 -8.88
N PHE A 298 -15.35 -13.57 -7.70
CA PHE A 298 -16.60 -12.87 -7.39
C PHE A 298 -16.43 -11.34 -7.39
N ARG A 299 -15.32 -10.80 -6.88
CA ARG A 299 -15.02 -9.37 -6.94
C ARG A 299 -14.88 -8.88 -8.38
N MET A 300 -14.20 -9.65 -9.23
CA MET A 300 -14.06 -9.33 -10.65
C MET A 300 -15.43 -9.33 -11.36
N PHE A 301 -16.27 -10.32 -11.09
CA PHE A 301 -17.64 -10.30 -11.61
C PHE A 301 -18.45 -9.11 -11.08
N GLY A 302 -18.33 -8.78 -9.78
CA GLY A 302 -18.96 -7.60 -9.19
C GLY A 302 -18.58 -6.30 -9.90
N ALA A 303 -17.29 -6.11 -10.18
CA ALA A 303 -16.79 -4.95 -10.92
C ALA A 303 -17.37 -4.88 -12.35
N LEU A 304 -17.42 -6.01 -13.07
CA LEU A 304 -18.04 -6.08 -14.40
C LEU A 304 -19.54 -5.77 -14.32
N PHE A 305 -20.26 -6.33 -13.36
CA PHE A 305 -21.68 -6.04 -13.16
C PHE A 305 -21.93 -4.57 -12.87
N THR A 306 -21.07 -3.91 -12.09
CA THR A 306 -21.20 -2.48 -11.80
C THR A 306 -21.31 -1.65 -13.08
N VAL A 307 -20.47 -1.92 -14.05
CA VAL A 307 -20.37 -1.12 -15.28
C VAL A 307 -21.35 -1.61 -16.35
N LEU A 308 -21.46 -2.92 -16.57
CA LEU A 308 -22.18 -3.48 -17.71
C LEU A 308 -23.66 -3.67 -17.44
N LEU A 309 -24.09 -3.96 -16.21
CA LEU A 309 -25.48 -4.36 -15.93
C LEU A 309 -26.52 -3.30 -16.35
N PRO A 310 -26.39 -1.99 -16.03
CA PRO A 310 -27.32 -0.97 -16.48
C PRO A 310 -27.35 -0.82 -18.01
N ALA A 311 -26.19 -0.89 -18.65
CA ALA A 311 -26.06 -0.76 -20.11
C ALA A 311 -26.67 -1.96 -20.85
N VAL A 312 -26.42 -3.16 -20.36
CA VAL A 312 -27.03 -4.40 -20.90
C VAL A 312 -28.54 -4.38 -20.73
N TYR A 313 -29.03 -3.97 -19.56
CA TYR A 313 -30.47 -3.87 -19.30
C TYR A 313 -31.15 -2.94 -20.32
N ILE A 314 -30.61 -1.73 -20.53
CA ILE A 314 -31.16 -0.79 -21.52
C ILE A 314 -31.06 -1.34 -22.93
N SER A 315 -29.93 -1.96 -23.31
CA SER A 315 -29.78 -2.57 -24.63
C SER A 315 -30.82 -3.67 -24.89
N LEU A 316 -31.08 -4.53 -23.90
CA LEU A 316 -32.08 -5.59 -24.01
C LEU A 316 -33.51 -5.02 -24.08
N GLN A 317 -33.82 -4.04 -23.25
CA GLN A 317 -35.16 -3.49 -23.16
C GLN A 317 -35.53 -2.66 -24.42
N THR A 318 -34.57 -1.91 -24.99
CA THR A 318 -34.85 -0.97 -26.06
C THR A 318 -34.65 -1.57 -27.47
N TYR A 319 -33.57 -2.34 -27.66
CA TYR A 319 -33.15 -2.79 -28.98
C TYR A 319 -33.29 -4.30 -29.19
N HIS A 320 -33.15 -5.10 -28.13
CA HIS A 320 -33.02 -6.55 -28.25
C HIS A 320 -34.00 -7.31 -27.34
N PHE A 321 -35.24 -6.79 -27.23
CA PHE A 321 -36.25 -7.40 -26.38
C PHE A 321 -36.57 -8.86 -26.77
N GLN A 322 -36.27 -9.24 -28.03
CA GLN A 322 -36.45 -10.61 -28.55
C GLN A 322 -35.61 -11.66 -27.85
N LEU A 323 -34.49 -11.26 -27.21
CA LEU A 323 -33.62 -12.15 -26.43
C LEU A 323 -34.18 -12.48 -25.07
N LEU A 324 -35.19 -11.73 -24.59
CA LEU A 324 -35.79 -11.94 -23.30
C LEU A 324 -36.84 -13.07 -23.33
N PRO A 325 -36.88 -13.94 -22.30
CA PRO A 325 -37.97 -14.91 -22.19
C PRO A 325 -39.33 -14.19 -22.14
N ILE A 326 -40.31 -14.71 -22.85
CA ILE A 326 -41.62 -14.05 -23.04
C ILE A 326 -42.27 -13.68 -21.70
N LYS A 327 -42.21 -14.55 -20.69
CA LYS A 327 -42.78 -14.27 -19.36
C LYS A 327 -42.10 -13.09 -18.67
N PHE A 328 -40.75 -12.98 -18.80
CA PHE A 328 -39.98 -11.87 -18.26
C PHE A 328 -40.28 -10.57 -19.02
N LEU A 329 -40.33 -10.62 -20.35
CA LEU A 329 -40.68 -9.48 -21.17
C LEU A 329 -42.09 -8.93 -20.80
N MET A 330 -43.10 -9.79 -20.61
CA MET A 330 -44.45 -9.37 -20.22
C MET A 330 -44.45 -8.68 -18.86
N THR A 331 -43.67 -9.21 -17.90
CA THR A 331 -43.54 -8.60 -16.58
C THR A 331 -42.85 -7.23 -16.67
N LEU A 332 -41.81 -7.12 -17.48
CA LEU A 332 -41.08 -5.89 -17.71
C LEU A 332 -41.93 -4.82 -18.38
N MET A 333 -42.68 -5.19 -19.43
CA MET A 333 -43.66 -4.30 -20.09
C MET A 333 -44.72 -3.80 -19.12
N ALA A 334 -45.31 -4.70 -18.30
CA ALA A 334 -46.29 -4.32 -17.29
C ALA A 334 -45.71 -3.31 -16.27
N ALA A 335 -44.46 -3.47 -15.85
CA ALA A 335 -43.82 -2.60 -14.91
C ALA A 335 -43.45 -1.21 -15.48
N THR A 336 -43.31 -1.07 -16.81
CA THR A 336 -42.90 0.17 -17.48
C THR A 336 -44.05 0.91 -18.21
N THR A 337 -45.23 0.31 -18.36
CA THR A 337 -46.35 0.88 -19.13
C THR A 337 -46.81 2.25 -18.67
N ASN A 338 -46.70 2.55 -17.37
CA ASN A 338 -47.18 3.82 -16.77
C ASN A 338 -46.04 4.80 -16.48
N ILE A 339 -44.84 4.53 -16.93
CA ILE A 339 -43.69 5.41 -16.67
C ILE A 339 -43.63 6.50 -17.75
N PRO A 340 -43.54 7.79 -17.40
CA PRO A 340 -43.56 8.90 -18.34
C PRO A 340 -42.27 9.05 -19.16
N PHE A 341 -41.16 8.44 -18.70
CA PHE A 341 -39.85 8.58 -19.31
C PHE A 341 -39.46 7.37 -20.18
N PRO A 342 -38.76 7.57 -21.31
CA PRO A 342 -38.11 6.47 -22.01
C PRO A 342 -37.13 5.72 -21.09
N PRO A 343 -36.93 4.39 -21.22
CA PRO A 343 -36.12 3.58 -20.34
C PRO A 343 -34.69 4.10 -20.10
N ALA A 344 -34.06 4.66 -21.12
CA ALA A 344 -32.72 5.24 -21.02
C ALA A 344 -32.68 6.49 -20.14
N ILE A 345 -33.67 7.39 -20.28
CA ILE A 345 -33.74 8.62 -19.44
C ILE A 345 -34.10 8.25 -18.02
N GLU A 346 -35.02 7.34 -17.82
CA GLU A 346 -35.38 6.80 -16.52
C GLU A 346 -34.14 6.25 -15.78
N MET A 347 -33.37 5.40 -16.43
CA MET A 347 -32.17 4.79 -15.86
C MET A 347 -31.10 5.85 -15.55
N LEU A 348 -30.89 6.83 -16.43
CA LEU A 348 -29.98 7.95 -16.19
C LEU A 348 -30.40 8.77 -14.97
N LEU A 349 -31.70 9.00 -14.81
CA LEU A 349 -32.23 9.75 -13.67
C LEU A 349 -31.98 8.99 -12.37
N VAL A 350 -32.32 7.70 -12.30
CA VAL A 350 -32.11 6.86 -11.11
C VAL A 350 -30.62 6.79 -10.77
N LEU A 351 -29.76 6.59 -11.78
CA LEU A 351 -28.32 6.51 -11.58
C LEU A 351 -27.75 7.84 -11.06
N THR A 352 -28.21 8.98 -11.61
CA THR A 352 -27.79 10.30 -11.17
C THR A 352 -28.23 10.58 -9.73
N LEU A 353 -29.47 10.26 -9.38
CA LEU A 353 -29.98 10.41 -8.00
C LEU A 353 -29.16 9.54 -7.03
N PHE A 354 -28.85 8.31 -7.42
CA PHE A 354 -28.01 7.43 -6.60
C PHE A 354 -26.61 8.02 -6.41
N GLU A 355 -25.98 8.55 -7.46
CA GLU A 355 -24.64 9.15 -7.37
C GLU A 355 -24.64 10.41 -6.48
N VAL A 356 -25.68 11.25 -6.59
CA VAL A 356 -25.85 12.40 -5.70
C VAL A 356 -25.98 11.96 -4.23
N LEU A 357 -26.76 10.91 -3.94
CA LEU A 357 -26.88 10.38 -2.60
C LEU A 357 -25.54 9.83 -2.08
N ASN A 358 -24.81 9.11 -2.95
CA ASN A 358 -23.50 8.58 -2.62
C ASN A 358 -22.51 9.71 -2.28
N GLN A 359 -22.42 10.75 -3.11
CA GLN A 359 -21.58 11.91 -2.88
C GLN A 359 -21.97 12.70 -1.62
N ALA A 360 -23.26 12.81 -1.33
CA ALA A 360 -23.74 13.42 -0.10
C ALA A 360 -23.33 12.62 1.15
N SER A 361 -23.44 11.27 1.08
CA SER A 361 -23.08 10.38 2.17
C SER A 361 -21.61 10.45 2.55
N ILE A 362 -20.71 10.59 1.57
CA ILE A 362 -19.26 10.71 1.82
C ILE A 362 -18.89 11.98 2.60
N ARG A 363 -19.62 13.07 2.37
CA ARG A 363 -19.34 14.38 3.00
C ARG A 363 -19.98 14.57 4.36
N MET A 364 -20.88 13.68 4.75
CA MET A 364 -21.61 13.82 6.02
C MET A 364 -20.92 13.05 7.16
N PRO A 365 -21.04 13.55 8.41
CA PRO A 365 -20.69 12.77 9.59
C PRO A 365 -21.43 11.41 9.60
N ARG A 366 -20.79 10.37 10.11
CA ARG A 366 -21.29 8.98 10.06
C ARG A 366 -22.75 8.83 10.51
N TYR A 367 -23.18 9.54 11.55
CA TYR A 367 -24.55 9.47 12.08
C TYR A 367 -25.60 9.96 11.07
N PHE A 368 -25.31 11.04 10.35
CA PHE A 368 -26.20 11.55 9.30
C PHE A 368 -26.21 10.70 8.05
N GLY A 369 -25.08 10.07 7.71
CA GLY A 369 -24.98 9.18 6.56
C GLY A 369 -25.94 7.98 6.65
N ILE A 370 -26.09 7.38 7.84
CA ILE A 370 -27.04 6.29 8.06
C ILE A 370 -28.49 6.78 7.85
N SER A 371 -28.84 7.91 8.43
CA SER A 371 -30.19 8.49 8.28
C SER A 371 -30.51 8.84 6.83
N LEU A 372 -29.55 9.41 6.09
CA LEU A 372 -29.71 9.74 4.67
C LEU A 372 -29.87 8.47 3.82
N SER A 373 -29.13 7.42 4.14
CA SER A 373 -29.27 6.13 3.43
C SER A 373 -30.67 5.53 3.59
N VAL A 374 -31.25 5.60 4.79
CA VAL A 374 -32.62 5.15 5.05
C VAL A 374 -33.64 6.01 4.31
N VAL A 375 -33.51 7.33 4.35
CA VAL A 375 -34.40 8.24 3.62
C VAL A 375 -34.26 8.04 2.10
N GLY A 376 -33.04 7.90 1.59
CA GLY A 376 -32.79 7.61 0.19
C GLY A 376 -33.44 6.31 -0.27
N ALA A 377 -33.33 5.23 0.53
CA ALA A 377 -33.97 3.96 0.24
C ALA A 377 -35.51 4.06 0.19
N ILE A 378 -36.12 4.79 1.10
CA ILE A 378 -37.58 5.00 1.13
C ILE A 378 -38.03 5.88 -0.05
N VAL A 379 -37.34 6.98 -0.31
CA VAL A 379 -37.71 7.92 -1.39
C VAL A 379 -37.54 7.29 -2.76
N LEU A 380 -36.40 6.67 -3.04
CA LEU A 380 -36.13 6.06 -4.34
C LEU A 380 -36.79 4.69 -4.48
N GLY A 381 -36.73 3.84 -3.45
CA GLY A 381 -37.20 2.48 -3.52
C GLY A 381 -38.74 2.33 -3.44
N ASP A 382 -39.41 3.12 -2.65
CA ASP A 382 -40.85 2.98 -2.41
C ASP A 382 -41.67 4.13 -3.03
N THR A 383 -41.32 5.37 -2.71
CA THR A 383 -42.14 6.53 -3.12
C THR A 383 -42.06 6.78 -4.62
N ALA A 384 -40.87 6.75 -5.21
CA ALA A 384 -40.68 7.02 -6.64
C ALA A 384 -41.29 5.93 -7.53
N VAL A 385 -41.20 4.67 -7.09
CA VAL A 385 -41.83 3.53 -7.78
C VAL A 385 -43.35 3.58 -7.64
N LYS A 386 -43.89 3.80 -6.46
CA LYS A 386 -45.34 3.91 -6.24
C LYS A 386 -45.98 5.08 -6.97
N SER A 387 -45.25 6.18 -7.12
CA SER A 387 -45.74 7.34 -7.89
C SER A 387 -45.70 7.14 -9.42
N GLY A 388 -45.16 6.03 -9.89
CA GLY A 388 -45.04 5.76 -11.32
C GLY A 388 -43.99 6.64 -12.04
N LEU A 389 -43.06 7.24 -11.30
CA LEU A 389 -41.97 8.01 -11.89
C LEU A 389 -40.82 7.12 -12.37
N ILE A 390 -40.62 6.01 -11.70
CA ILE A 390 -39.51 5.08 -11.94
C ILE A 390 -40.03 3.65 -11.86
N SER A 391 -39.53 2.77 -12.70
CA SER A 391 -39.92 1.35 -12.68
C SER A 391 -39.13 0.56 -11.63
N SER A 392 -39.76 -0.45 -11.04
CA SER A 392 -39.12 -1.35 -10.08
C SER A 392 -37.91 -2.10 -10.65
N PRO A 393 -37.91 -2.60 -11.93
CA PRO A 393 -36.73 -3.21 -12.51
C PRO A 393 -35.54 -2.27 -12.64
N SER A 394 -35.75 -1.00 -13.00
CA SER A 394 -34.67 -0.01 -13.12
C SER A 394 -33.99 0.25 -11.77
N VAL A 395 -34.79 0.39 -10.70
CA VAL A 395 -34.24 0.54 -9.34
C VAL A 395 -33.43 -0.68 -8.92
N LEU A 396 -33.93 -1.89 -9.20
CA LEU A 396 -33.21 -3.13 -8.90
C LEU A 396 -31.86 -3.21 -9.61
N VAL A 397 -31.82 -2.89 -10.92
CA VAL A 397 -30.61 -2.92 -11.73
C VAL A 397 -29.56 -1.91 -11.21
N VAL A 398 -29.99 -0.68 -10.89
CA VAL A 398 -29.10 0.33 -10.33
C VAL A 398 -28.60 -0.08 -8.94
N ALA A 399 -29.46 -0.64 -8.09
CA ALA A 399 -29.07 -1.11 -6.76
C ALA A 399 -28.02 -2.23 -6.84
N LEU A 400 -28.19 -3.22 -7.71
CA LEU A 400 -27.20 -4.29 -7.93
C LEU A 400 -25.87 -3.73 -8.49
N SER A 401 -25.95 -2.80 -9.44
CA SER A 401 -24.77 -2.10 -9.97
C SER A 401 -24.06 -1.32 -8.88
N ALA A 402 -24.79 -0.67 -7.99
CA ALA A 402 -24.24 0.09 -6.87
C ALA A 402 -23.55 -0.78 -5.83
N ILE A 403 -24.11 -1.95 -5.51
CA ILE A 403 -23.48 -2.91 -4.58
C ILE A 403 -22.17 -3.44 -5.19
N GLY A 404 -22.16 -3.70 -6.49
CA GLY A 404 -20.96 -4.20 -7.18
C GLY A 404 -19.75 -3.24 -7.13
N ILE A 405 -19.97 -1.93 -6.97
CA ILE A 405 -18.88 -0.94 -6.89
C ILE A 405 -18.00 -1.15 -5.64
N PHE A 406 -18.57 -1.68 -4.56
CA PHE A 406 -17.83 -2.00 -3.33
C PHE A 406 -16.93 -3.23 -3.46
N CYS A 407 -17.01 -3.97 -4.58
CA CYS A 407 -16.06 -5.04 -4.87
C CYS A 407 -14.67 -4.50 -5.24
N VAL A 408 -14.58 -3.23 -5.67
CA VAL A 408 -13.35 -2.57 -6.12
C VAL A 408 -13.32 -1.14 -5.55
N PRO A 409 -13.14 -0.98 -4.23
CA PRO A 409 -13.30 0.30 -3.54
C PRO A 409 -12.32 1.36 -4.01
N ASP A 410 -11.10 0.98 -4.43
CA ASP A 410 -10.09 1.92 -4.89
C ASP A 410 -10.46 2.59 -6.23
N GLN A 411 -11.25 1.93 -7.08
CA GLN A 411 -11.64 2.40 -8.42
C GLN A 411 -13.05 2.99 -8.50
N VAL A 412 -13.68 3.35 -7.39
CA VAL A 412 -15.07 3.86 -7.34
C VAL A 412 -15.30 5.00 -8.34
N GLY A 413 -14.38 5.97 -8.41
CA GLY A 413 -14.49 7.09 -9.34
C GLY A 413 -14.45 6.67 -10.81
N ALA A 414 -13.53 5.78 -11.18
CA ALA A 414 -13.42 5.25 -12.54
C ALA A 414 -14.65 4.42 -12.91
N MET A 415 -15.12 3.56 -12.01
CA MET A 415 -16.30 2.71 -12.22
C MET A 415 -17.58 3.53 -12.37
N SER A 416 -17.77 4.59 -11.58
CA SER A 416 -18.91 5.51 -11.74
C SER A 416 -18.93 6.19 -13.10
N ILE A 417 -17.79 6.74 -13.54
CA ILE A 417 -17.68 7.40 -14.86
C ILE A 417 -17.94 6.39 -15.99
N LEU A 418 -17.32 5.22 -15.94
CA LEU A 418 -17.53 4.17 -16.92
C LEU A 418 -18.99 3.73 -17.00
N ARG A 419 -19.66 3.54 -15.86
CA ARG A 419 -21.07 3.17 -15.79
C ARG A 419 -21.96 4.17 -16.52
N PHE A 420 -21.76 5.47 -16.31
CA PHE A 420 -22.49 6.51 -17.03
C PHE A 420 -22.20 6.47 -18.54
N LEU A 421 -20.93 6.31 -18.91
CA LEU A 421 -20.50 6.28 -20.30
C LEU A 421 -21.07 5.06 -21.06
N TYR A 422 -21.03 3.89 -20.45
CA TYR A 422 -21.65 2.68 -21.00
C TYR A 422 -23.15 2.82 -21.15
N LEU A 423 -23.82 3.42 -20.15
CA LEU A 423 -25.26 3.65 -20.22
C LEU A 423 -25.63 4.61 -21.36
N CYS A 424 -24.93 5.73 -21.52
CA CYS A 424 -25.18 6.69 -22.60
C CYS A 424 -24.98 6.07 -23.99
N ILE A 425 -23.89 5.31 -24.16
CA ILE A 425 -23.59 4.67 -25.45
C ILE A 425 -24.58 3.55 -25.74
N SER A 426 -24.95 2.77 -24.76
CA SER A 426 -25.96 1.72 -24.82
C SER A 426 -27.35 2.29 -25.19
N ALA A 427 -27.71 3.45 -24.69
CA ALA A 427 -28.96 4.13 -25.01
C ALA A 427 -29.07 4.52 -26.46
N VAL A 428 -27.95 4.79 -27.16
CA VAL A 428 -27.93 5.21 -28.57
C VAL A 428 -27.67 4.04 -29.52
N LEU A 429 -26.71 3.16 -29.19
CA LEU A 429 -26.23 2.11 -30.12
C LEU A 429 -26.61 0.69 -29.65
N GLY A 430 -27.28 0.54 -28.53
CA GLY A 430 -27.64 -0.76 -27.99
C GLY A 430 -26.41 -1.64 -27.66
N PHE A 431 -26.53 -2.93 -27.88
CA PHE A 431 -25.50 -3.92 -27.60
C PHE A 431 -24.20 -3.70 -28.41
N VAL A 432 -24.34 -3.22 -29.65
CA VAL A 432 -23.19 -2.90 -30.51
C VAL A 432 -22.32 -1.82 -29.86
N GLY A 433 -22.94 -0.81 -29.25
CA GLY A 433 -22.24 0.24 -28.53
C GLY A 433 -21.48 -0.27 -27.31
N VAL A 434 -22.10 -1.20 -26.57
CA VAL A 434 -21.46 -1.85 -25.41
C VAL A 434 -20.20 -2.61 -25.84
N ILE A 435 -20.27 -3.38 -26.93
CA ILE A 435 -19.14 -4.15 -27.46
C ILE A 435 -18.01 -3.21 -27.91
N ILE A 436 -18.34 -2.19 -28.72
CA ILE A 436 -17.35 -1.22 -29.20
C ILE A 436 -16.64 -0.54 -28.03
N LEU A 437 -17.39 -0.06 -27.04
CA LEU A 437 -16.81 0.60 -25.88
C LEU A 437 -15.93 -0.35 -25.06
N THR A 438 -16.32 -1.62 -24.94
CA THR A 438 -15.49 -2.63 -24.25
C THR A 438 -14.16 -2.86 -24.97
N ILE A 439 -14.18 -2.93 -26.31
CA ILE A 439 -12.94 -3.06 -27.11
C ILE A 439 -12.05 -1.83 -26.89
N ILE A 440 -12.62 -0.63 -26.93
CA ILE A 440 -11.87 0.63 -26.69
C ILE A 440 -11.29 0.64 -25.27
N LEU A 441 -12.06 0.22 -24.27
CA LEU A 441 -11.61 0.15 -22.88
C LEU A 441 -10.44 -0.82 -22.70
N VAL A 442 -10.54 -2.02 -23.27
CA VAL A 442 -9.46 -3.02 -23.23
C VAL A 442 -8.21 -2.51 -23.93
N ALA A 443 -8.35 -1.89 -25.10
CA ALA A 443 -7.24 -1.27 -25.83
C ALA A 443 -6.60 -0.14 -25.00
N TYR A 444 -7.40 0.69 -24.35
CA TYR A 444 -6.92 1.75 -23.46
C TYR A 444 -6.15 1.18 -22.26
N LEU A 445 -6.71 0.19 -21.55
CA LEU A 445 -6.05 -0.46 -20.42
C LEU A 445 -4.72 -1.13 -20.83
N SER A 446 -4.69 -1.74 -22.02
CA SER A 446 -3.46 -2.35 -22.58
C SER A 446 -2.39 -1.31 -22.94
N SER A 447 -2.79 -0.06 -23.20
CA SER A 447 -1.87 1.04 -23.50
C SER A 447 -1.36 1.77 -22.26
N LEU A 448 -1.92 1.45 -21.09
CA LEU A 448 -1.48 2.05 -19.84
C LEU A 448 -0.20 1.37 -19.34
N GLU A 449 0.79 2.18 -19.05
CA GLU A 449 2.04 1.79 -18.42
C GLU A 449 2.25 2.57 -17.13
N ASN A 450 2.66 1.87 -16.08
CA ASN A 450 2.99 2.46 -14.81
C ASN A 450 4.48 2.28 -14.51
N PHE A 451 5.26 3.36 -14.65
CA PHE A 451 6.73 3.37 -14.52
C PHE A 451 7.47 2.36 -15.42
N GLY A 452 6.90 2.01 -16.57
CA GLY A 452 7.44 1.03 -17.53
C GLY A 452 6.93 -0.39 -17.30
N THR A 453 6.08 -0.59 -16.29
CA THR A 453 5.37 -1.85 -16.08
C THR A 453 3.99 -1.77 -16.76
N PRO A 454 3.61 -2.72 -17.62
CA PRO A 454 2.27 -2.75 -18.23
C PRO A 454 1.20 -2.88 -17.16
N TYR A 455 0.14 -2.08 -17.24
CA TYR A 455 -0.93 -2.00 -16.23
C TYR A 455 -1.71 -3.30 -16.06
N LEU A 456 -1.82 -4.11 -17.15
CA LEU A 456 -2.48 -5.42 -17.18
C LEU A 456 -1.56 -6.60 -16.82
N ALA A 457 -0.30 -6.35 -16.42
CA ALA A 457 0.56 -7.44 -15.95
C ALA A 457 -0.07 -8.07 -14.68
N PRO A 458 0.18 -9.36 -14.41
CA PRO A 458 1.00 -10.34 -15.13
C PRO A 458 0.27 -11.07 -16.26
N TYR A 459 -0.99 -10.74 -16.56
CA TYR A 459 -1.79 -11.44 -17.57
C TYR A 459 -1.50 -10.97 -19.00
N ALA A 460 -1.20 -9.68 -19.17
CA ALA A 460 -0.84 -9.11 -20.46
C ALA A 460 0.28 -8.05 -20.30
N PRO A 461 1.57 -8.37 -20.60
CA PRO A 461 2.07 -9.67 -21.06
C PRO A 461 2.02 -10.76 -19.97
N ARG A 462 1.98 -12.02 -20.40
CA ARG A 462 1.95 -13.14 -19.45
C ARG A 462 3.33 -13.34 -18.82
N ILE A 463 3.42 -13.12 -17.50
CA ILE A 463 4.63 -13.33 -16.70
C ILE A 463 4.36 -14.53 -15.80
N SER A 464 4.91 -15.70 -16.19
CA SER A 464 4.60 -17.00 -15.55
C SER A 464 5.01 -17.10 -14.07
N PRO A 465 6.14 -16.53 -13.60
CA PRO A 465 6.50 -16.59 -12.18
C PRO A 465 5.47 -15.90 -11.27
N ASP A 466 4.95 -14.75 -11.69
CA ASP A 466 4.04 -13.92 -10.89
C ASP A 466 2.59 -14.45 -10.86
N LEU A 467 2.29 -15.48 -11.66
CA LEU A 467 0.98 -16.15 -11.69
C LEU A 467 0.89 -17.33 -10.71
N GLN A 468 1.99 -17.71 -10.07
CA GLN A 468 2.06 -18.86 -9.15
C GLN A 468 1.96 -18.45 -7.68
N ASP A 469 2.05 -17.16 -7.38
CA ASP A 469 1.85 -16.56 -6.08
C ASP A 469 0.43 -15.95 -6.00
#